data_4030fbcb624d657c1585d29e3be8ce11
#
_entry.id   4030fbcb624d657c1585d29e3be8ce11
#
_cell.length_a   1.000
_cell.length_b   1.000
_cell.length_c   1.000
_cell.angle_alpha   90.00
_cell.angle_beta   90.00
_cell.angle_gamma   90.00
#
_symmetry.space_group_name_H-M   'P 1'
#
loop_
_entity.id
_entity.type
_entity.pdbx_description
1 polymer ?
#
loop_
_entity_poly.entity_id
_entity_poly.type
_entity_poly.pdbx_seq_one_letter_code
_entity_poly.pdbx_strand_id
1 'polypeptide(L)'
;MDESKIKTKIAKEAAKAMCILSPDKAADWVGRMPPGEARTASMERVVSEWVEQDPVATAEWLNQFPNDQSIDGALAIFSHQIAKKDPQSALQWAQAIEDPKRKDRAIGYVKKYLPKN
;
A
#
# COMPACT_ATOMS: atom_id res chain seq x y z
N MET A 1 -15.92 -22.34 3.47
CA MET A 1 -14.99 -21.18 3.36
C MET A 1 -14.12 -21.16 4.62
N ASP A 2 -12.83 -20.97 4.41
CA ASP A 2 -11.84 -20.92 5.48
C ASP A 2 -12.11 -19.73 6.41
N GLU A 3 -12.04 -19.97 7.71
CA GLU A 3 -12.26 -18.95 8.74
C GLU A 3 -11.27 -17.79 8.60
N SER A 4 -10.00 -18.06 8.26
CA SER A 4 -9.00 -17.02 8.10
C SER A 4 -9.32 -16.10 6.91
N LYS A 5 -9.89 -16.65 5.85
CA LYS A 5 -10.30 -15.86 4.68
C LYS A 5 -11.48 -14.96 5.02
N ILE A 6 -12.39 -15.45 5.86
CA ILE A 6 -13.53 -14.65 6.35
C ILE A 6 -13.02 -13.49 7.20
N LYS A 7 -12.10 -13.76 8.12
CA LYS A 7 -11.50 -12.71 8.97
C LYS A 7 -10.79 -11.66 8.13
N THR A 8 -10.02 -12.09 7.13
CA THR A 8 -9.30 -11.18 6.24
C THR A 8 -10.28 -10.28 5.48
N LYS A 9 -11.35 -10.87 4.95
CA LYS A 9 -12.36 -10.11 4.23
C LYS A 9 -13.05 -9.09 5.12
N ILE A 10 -13.43 -9.49 6.32
CA ILE A 10 -14.08 -8.59 7.27
C ILE A 10 -13.15 -7.44 7.66
N ALA A 11 -11.89 -7.74 7.98
CA ALA A 11 -10.90 -6.73 8.35
C ALA A 11 -10.68 -5.72 7.21
N LYS A 12 -10.54 -6.21 6.00
CA LYS A 12 -10.34 -5.38 4.81
C LYS A 12 -11.53 -4.46 4.56
N GLU A 13 -12.75 -4.97 4.67
CA GLU A 13 -13.95 -4.15 4.48
C GLU A 13 -14.12 -3.13 5.61
N ALA A 14 -13.80 -3.52 6.84
CA ALA A 14 -13.83 -2.60 7.98
C ALA A 14 -12.80 -1.47 7.79
N ALA A 15 -11.59 -1.82 7.34
CA ALA A 15 -10.55 -0.83 7.07
C ALA A 15 -11.00 0.17 6.00
N LYS A 16 -11.63 -0.31 4.94
CA LYS A 16 -12.16 0.55 3.89
C LYS A 16 -13.20 1.52 4.43
N ALA A 17 -14.16 1.00 5.20
CA ALA A 17 -15.23 1.82 5.76
C ALA A 17 -14.69 2.88 6.71
N MET A 18 -13.74 2.50 7.57
CA MET A 18 -13.07 3.45 8.48
C MET A 18 -12.30 4.50 7.70
N CYS A 19 -11.65 4.11 6.62
CA CYS A 19 -10.84 5.01 5.81
C CYS A 19 -11.69 6.09 5.14
N ILE A 20 -12.89 5.76 4.73
CA ILE A 20 -13.83 6.74 4.16
C ILE A 20 -14.18 7.81 5.18
N LEU A 21 -14.36 7.42 6.44
CA LEU A 21 -14.72 8.34 7.53
C LEU A 21 -13.51 9.06 8.10
N SER A 22 -12.40 8.36 8.30
CA SER A 22 -11.20 8.91 8.91
C SER A 22 -10.00 8.06 8.55
N PRO A 23 -9.24 8.42 7.48
CA PRO A 23 -8.10 7.61 7.05
C PRO A 23 -7.04 7.42 8.13
N ASP A 24 -6.75 8.44 8.93
CA ASP A 24 -5.75 8.35 9.99
C ASP A 24 -6.14 7.36 11.08
N LYS A 25 -7.43 7.30 11.42
CA LYS A 25 -7.92 6.31 12.39
C LYS A 25 -7.88 4.91 11.81
N ALA A 26 -8.22 4.75 10.54
CA ALA A 26 -8.13 3.45 9.87
C ALA A 26 -6.68 2.97 9.85
N ALA A 27 -5.74 3.85 9.52
CA ALA A 27 -4.31 3.54 9.51
C ALA A 27 -3.82 3.10 10.89
N ASP A 28 -4.24 3.81 11.94
CA ASP A 28 -3.88 3.47 13.31
C ASP A 28 -4.42 2.09 13.70
N TRP A 29 -5.68 1.82 13.38
CA TRP A 29 -6.31 0.53 13.68
C TRP A 29 -5.60 -0.62 12.98
N VAL A 30 -5.30 -0.47 11.68
CA VAL A 30 -4.59 -1.49 10.91
C VAL A 30 -3.17 -1.68 11.45
N GLY A 31 -2.51 -0.60 11.82
CA GLY A 31 -1.14 -0.66 12.37
C GLY A 31 -1.04 -1.43 13.68
N ARG A 32 -2.14 -1.51 14.43
CA ARG A 32 -2.20 -2.26 15.69
C ARG A 32 -2.53 -3.74 15.50
N MET A 33 -2.92 -4.15 14.29
CA MET A 33 -3.22 -5.54 14.02
C MET A 33 -1.94 -6.37 14.08
N PRO A 34 -2.03 -7.64 14.53
CA PRO A 34 -0.86 -8.52 14.47
C PRO A 34 -0.45 -8.79 13.03
N PRO A 35 0.85 -9.02 12.79
CA PRO A 35 1.31 -9.39 11.44
C PRO A 35 0.56 -10.61 10.91
N GLY A 36 0.18 -10.57 9.64
CA GLY A 36 -0.53 -11.67 9.01
C GLY A 36 -1.35 -11.19 7.83
N GLU A 37 -2.09 -12.11 7.25
CA GLU A 37 -2.86 -11.87 6.03
C GLU A 37 -3.89 -10.76 6.19
N ALA A 38 -4.59 -10.71 7.33
CA ALA A 38 -5.61 -9.70 7.58
C ALA A 38 -5.00 -8.29 7.62
N ARG A 39 -3.86 -8.14 8.31
CA ARG A 39 -3.17 -6.84 8.36
C ARG A 39 -2.69 -6.44 6.96
N THR A 40 -2.06 -7.38 6.25
CA THR A 40 -1.53 -7.11 4.90
C THR A 40 -2.64 -6.64 3.95
N ALA A 41 -3.76 -7.36 3.91
CA ALA A 41 -4.88 -6.98 3.05
C ALA A 41 -5.49 -5.63 3.45
N SER A 42 -5.59 -5.38 4.74
CA SER A 42 -6.14 -4.13 5.26
C SER A 42 -5.22 -2.95 4.96
N MET A 43 -3.89 -3.14 5.06
CA MET A 43 -2.92 -2.10 4.68
C MET A 43 -3.08 -1.69 3.23
N GLU A 44 -3.22 -2.69 2.34
CA GLU A 44 -3.39 -2.41 0.92
C GLU A 44 -4.66 -1.61 0.66
N ARG A 45 -5.72 -1.90 1.39
CA ARG A 45 -6.96 -1.16 1.25
C ARG A 45 -6.83 0.27 1.75
N VAL A 46 -6.18 0.47 2.89
CA VAL A 46 -5.94 1.82 3.42
C VAL A 46 -5.12 2.65 2.43
N VAL A 47 -4.04 2.07 1.90
CA VAL A 47 -3.19 2.79 0.94
C VAL A 47 -4.01 3.17 -0.30
N SER A 48 -4.77 2.24 -0.86
CA SER A 48 -5.53 2.51 -2.08
C SER A 48 -6.57 3.61 -1.89
N GLU A 49 -7.15 3.72 -0.69
CA GLU A 49 -8.14 4.77 -0.41
C GLU A 49 -7.51 6.11 0.00
N TRP A 50 -6.37 6.08 0.67
CA TRP A 50 -5.78 7.27 1.29
C TRP A 50 -4.80 8.01 0.38
N VAL A 51 -4.10 7.29 -0.49
CA VAL A 51 -3.01 7.87 -1.28
C VAL A 51 -3.45 9.04 -2.16
N GLU A 52 -4.66 9.00 -2.70
CA GLU A 52 -5.15 10.08 -3.55
C GLU A 52 -5.52 11.32 -2.74
N GLN A 53 -5.94 11.12 -1.49
CA GLN A 53 -6.33 12.22 -0.62
C GLN A 53 -5.11 12.88 0.02
N ASP A 54 -4.14 12.08 0.48
CA ASP A 54 -2.98 12.57 1.21
C ASP A 54 -1.80 11.64 1.01
N PRO A 55 -1.08 11.78 -0.12
CA PRO A 55 0.06 10.90 -0.39
C PRO A 55 1.19 11.05 0.63
N VAL A 56 1.40 12.24 1.17
CA VAL A 56 2.47 12.46 2.16
C VAL A 56 2.17 11.70 3.45
N ALA A 57 0.96 11.82 3.98
CA ALA A 57 0.58 11.10 5.19
C ALA A 57 0.62 9.59 4.97
N THR A 58 0.18 9.11 3.80
CA THR A 58 0.22 7.69 3.47
C THR A 58 1.67 7.19 3.44
N ALA A 59 2.58 7.96 2.84
CA ALA A 59 3.99 7.61 2.78
C ALA A 59 4.61 7.55 4.18
N GLU A 60 4.31 8.53 5.02
CA GLU A 60 4.82 8.55 6.39
C GLU A 60 4.34 7.33 7.18
N TRP A 61 3.09 6.94 6.98
CA TRP A 61 2.54 5.75 7.63
C TRP A 61 3.25 4.48 7.16
N LEU A 62 3.43 4.33 5.84
CA LEU A 62 4.12 3.15 5.29
C LEU A 62 5.55 3.03 5.80
N ASN A 63 6.24 4.15 6.02
CA ASN A 63 7.61 4.14 6.51
C ASN A 63 7.74 3.65 7.95
N GLN A 64 6.64 3.52 8.69
CA GLN A 64 6.65 2.99 10.05
C GLN A 64 6.77 1.47 10.11
N PHE A 65 6.54 0.79 8.99
CA PHE A 65 6.56 -0.67 8.94
C PHE A 65 7.91 -1.17 8.45
N PRO A 66 8.34 -2.38 8.93
CA PRO A 66 9.57 -2.99 8.39
C PRO A 66 9.45 -3.21 6.88
N ASN A 67 10.55 -3.00 6.17
CA ASN A 67 10.58 -3.19 4.73
C ASN A 67 10.80 -4.68 4.41
N ASP A 68 9.73 -5.45 4.41
CA ASP A 68 9.74 -6.87 4.08
C ASP A 68 8.59 -7.17 3.12
N GLN A 69 8.45 -8.45 2.74
CA GLN A 69 7.45 -8.82 1.74
C GLN A 69 6.01 -8.55 2.17
N SER A 70 5.75 -8.39 3.47
CA SER A 70 4.39 -8.14 3.96
C SER A 70 3.84 -6.78 3.49
N ILE A 71 4.70 -5.82 3.17
CA ILE A 71 4.25 -4.52 2.67
C ILE A 71 4.45 -4.35 1.16
N ASP A 72 4.91 -5.38 0.45
CA ASP A 72 5.14 -5.28 -1.00
C ASP A 72 3.89 -4.85 -1.77
N GLY A 73 2.74 -5.42 -1.42
CA GLY A 73 1.48 -5.05 -2.07
C GLY A 73 1.12 -3.59 -1.85
N ALA A 74 1.31 -3.11 -0.62
CA ALA A 74 1.05 -1.71 -0.28
C ALA A 74 1.99 -0.78 -1.04
N LEU A 75 3.29 -1.14 -1.13
CA LEU A 75 4.27 -0.36 -1.88
C LEU A 75 3.94 -0.33 -3.38
N ALA A 76 3.50 -1.46 -3.92
CA ALA A 76 3.12 -1.55 -5.33
C ALA A 76 1.93 -0.64 -5.62
N ILE A 77 0.91 -0.66 -4.76
CA ILE A 77 -0.27 0.20 -4.90
C ILE A 77 0.14 1.67 -4.82
N PHE A 78 0.95 2.02 -3.82
CA PHE A 78 1.41 3.40 -3.64
C PHE A 78 2.17 3.91 -4.86
N SER A 79 3.16 3.14 -5.33
CA SER A 79 3.96 3.56 -6.48
C SER A 79 3.10 3.69 -7.74
N HIS A 80 2.17 2.77 -7.95
CA HIS A 80 1.26 2.80 -9.09
C HIS A 80 0.40 4.06 -9.07
N GLN A 81 -0.16 4.39 -7.92
CA GLN A 81 -1.08 5.52 -7.80
C GLN A 81 -0.40 6.87 -7.98
N ILE A 82 0.86 7.01 -7.55
CA ILE A 82 1.56 8.31 -7.68
C ILE A 82 2.40 8.42 -8.95
N ALA A 83 2.54 7.35 -9.73
CA ALA A 83 3.47 7.29 -10.87
C ALA A 83 3.22 8.40 -11.89
N LYS A 84 1.95 8.70 -12.17
CA LYS A 84 1.61 9.70 -13.19
C LYS A 84 1.96 11.11 -12.74
N LYS A 85 1.79 11.40 -11.45
CA LYS A 85 2.04 12.73 -10.90
C LYS A 85 3.48 12.93 -10.46
N ASP A 86 4.12 11.89 -9.94
CA ASP A 86 5.48 11.95 -9.41
C ASP A 86 6.22 10.65 -9.71
N PRO A 87 6.63 10.46 -10.98
CA PRO A 87 7.26 9.20 -11.37
C PRO A 87 8.60 8.94 -10.69
N GLN A 88 9.34 9.96 -10.31
CA GLN A 88 10.62 9.74 -9.64
C GLN A 88 10.43 9.19 -8.24
N SER A 89 9.49 9.75 -7.48
CA SER A 89 9.15 9.18 -6.17
C SER A 89 8.56 7.78 -6.32
N ALA A 90 7.69 7.59 -7.32
CA ALA A 90 7.10 6.28 -7.58
C ALA A 90 8.19 5.23 -7.86
N LEU A 91 9.23 5.61 -8.58
CA LEU A 91 10.35 4.70 -8.86
C LEU A 91 11.05 4.27 -7.56
N GLN A 92 11.29 5.21 -6.66
CA GLN A 92 11.91 4.88 -5.37
C GLN A 92 11.06 3.90 -4.56
N TRP A 93 9.75 4.11 -4.53
CA TRP A 93 8.84 3.20 -3.83
C TRP A 93 8.81 1.83 -4.48
N ALA A 94 8.79 1.77 -5.80
CA ALA A 94 8.82 0.51 -6.54
C ALA A 94 10.12 -0.26 -6.27
N GLN A 95 11.25 0.45 -6.18
CA GLN A 95 12.55 -0.17 -5.92
C GLN A 95 12.64 -0.74 -4.50
N ALA A 96 11.81 -0.28 -3.58
CA ALA A 96 11.78 -0.80 -2.21
C ALA A 96 11.03 -2.13 -2.09
N ILE A 97 10.32 -2.57 -3.13
CA ILE A 97 9.61 -3.85 -3.12
C ILE A 97 10.64 -4.99 -3.03
N GLU A 98 10.39 -5.94 -2.12
CA GLU A 98 11.31 -7.06 -1.88
C GLU A 98 11.20 -8.16 -2.94
N ASP A 99 9.98 -8.55 -3.31
CA ASP A 99 9.77 -9.61 -4.29
C ASP A 99 10.25 -9.16 -5.68
N PRO A 100 11.23 -9.89 -6.28
CA PRO A 100 11.83 -9.46 -7.55
C PRO A 100 10.83 -9.31 -8.70
N LYS A 101 9.86 -10.22 -8.80
CA LYS A 101 8.87 -10.15 -9.88
C LYS A 101 7.93 -8.97 -9.73
N ARG A 102 7.48 -8.70 -8.51
CA ARG A 102 6.65 -7.55 -8.21
C ARG A 102 7.41 -6.25 -8.42
N LYS A 103 8.68 -6.23 -7.98
CA LYS A 103 9.56 -5.08 -8.19
C LYS A 103 9.69 -4.74 -9.67
N ASP A 104 10.00 -5.74 -10.49
CA ASP A 104 10.18 -5.54 -11.92
C ASP A 104 8.91 -5.00 -12.59
N ARG A 105 7.75 -5.53 -12.20
CA ARG A 105 6.49 -5.06 -12.75
C ARG A 105 6.20 -3.62 -12.36
N ALA A 106 6.43 -3.29 -11.09
CA ALA A 106 6.19 -1.94 -10.58
C ALA A 106 7.11 -0.94 -11.26
N ILE A 107 8.41 -1.26 -11.37
CA ILE A 107 9.38 -0.41 -12.05
C ILE A 107 8.99 -0.22 -13.52
N GLY A 108 8.61 -1.30 -14.20
CA GLY A 108 8.20 -1.23 -15.60
C GLY A 108 7.02 -0.30 -15.80
N TYR A 109 6.05 -0.33 -14.90
CA TYR A 109 4.90 0.56 -14.96
C TYR A 109 5.33 2.03 -14.79
N VAL A 110 6.15 2.31 -13.78
CA VAL A 110 6.60 3.68 -13.49
C VAL A 110 7.41 4.27 -14.64
N LYS A 111 8.22 3.43 -15.30
CA LYS A 111 9.06 3.91 -16.41
C LYS A 111 8.28 4.53 -17.56
N LYS A 112 7.01 4.19 -17.69
CA LYS A 112 6.14 4.79 -18.71
C LYS A 112 5.98 6.30 -18.50
N TYR A 113 6.12 6.75 -17.27
CA TYR A 113 5.91 8.16 -16.90
C TYR A 113 7.20 8.92 -16.65
N LEU A 114 8.35 8.24 -16.69
CA LEU A 114 9.64 8.90 -16.53
C LEU A 114 10.01 9.62 -17.83
N PRO A 115 10.75 10.76 -17.73
CA PRO A 115 11.21 11.45 -18.94
C PRO A 115 12.08 10.53 -19.80
N LYS A 116 11.87 10.59 -21.11
CA LYS A 116 12.70 9.87 -22.07
C LYS A 116 13.84 10.78 -22.53
N ASN A 117 15.04 10.26 -22.40
CA ASN A 117 16.24 10.98 -22.86
C ASN A 117 16.63 10.50 -24.25
#